data_b8ee27f0e864c5d6256a43cd213d2fff
#
_entry.id   b8ee27f0e864c5d6256a43cd213d2fff
#
_cell.length_a   1.000
_cell.length_b   1.000
_cell.length_c   1.000
_cell.angle_alpha   90.00
_cell.angle_beta   90.00
_cell.angle_gamma   90.00
#
_symmetry.space_group_name_H-M   'P 1'
#
loop_
_entity.id
_entity.type
_entity.pdbx_description
1 polymer ?
#
loop_
_entity_poly.entity_id
_entity_poly.type
_entity_poly.pdbx_seq_one_letter_code
_entity_poly.pdbx_strand_id
1 'polypeptide(L)'
;MTVVGPRVRRVARGVRRRMRSWSAPPVPESARRLVPDPVFVLSSVRSGSTLLRVLLNSHPQIRAPHEMHLRTLSIGLTKPYTVKAMQQLDLDERELEYLLWDRIMHRELLRSGKRVIVDKTPGNAGVWERLHEGWPDARYIFLLRHPASMVSSLINNRPDRDLDATVREVRGYVEGVEAARGALPGFTVRYEELTERPEQITQDICAFVGVPWTARMLDYRKGDHGPFVPFIGDWSDNIKSGKIQHARPLPSAEDVPEALREVSRAWGYPC
;
A
#
# COMPACT_ATOMS: atom_id res chain seq x y z
N MET A 1 44.59 -77.44 -32.97
CA MET A 1 43.58 -77.55 -31.88
C MET A 1 43.13 -76.17 -31.48
N THR A 2 41.97 -75.74 -31.99
CA THR A 2 41.45 -74.38 -31.79
C THR A 2 40.24 -74.50 -30.86
N VAL A 3 40.34 -73.89 -29.70
CA VAL A 3 39.25 -73.91 -28.70
C VAL A 3 38.34 -72.68 -28.93
N VAL A 4 37.11 -72.97 -29.28
CA VAL A 4 36.05 -71.94 -29.47
C VAL A 4 35.33 -71.75 -28.10
N GLY A 5 35.44 -70.55 -27.50
CA GLY A 5 34.71 -70.16 -26.32
C GLY A 5 33.30 -69.63 -26.62
N PRO A 6 32.32 -69.75 -25.70
CA PRO A 6 30.92 -69.40 -25.94
C PRO A 6 30.66 -67.89 -25.94
N ARG A 7 29.92 -67.41 -26.94
CA ARG A 7 29.39 -66.07 -27.04
C ARG A 7 28.23 -65.83 -26.05
N VAL A 8 28.44 -64.99 -25.07
CA VAL A 8 27.37 -64.49 -24.20
C VAL A 8 26.55 -63.43 -24.92
N ARG A 9 25.27 -63.72 -25.25
CA ARG A 9 24.29 -62.76 -25.76
C ARG A 9 23.83 -61.87 -24.62
N ARG A 10 24.23 -60.59 -24.63
CA ARG A 10 23.65 -59.57 -23.77
C ARG A 10 22.28 -59.19 -24.30
N VAL A 11 21.20 -59.53 -23.57
CA VAL A 11 19.84 -59.05 -23.80
C VAL A 11 19.71 -57.71 -23.12
N ALA A 12 19.78 -56.63 -23.91
CA ALA A 12 19.48 -55.32 -23.44
C ALA A 12 17.95 -55.15 -23.34
N ARG A 13 17.39 -55.29 -22.13
CA ARG A 13 16.01 -54.90 -21.86
C ARG A 13 15.97 -53.37 -21.71
N GLY A 14 15.55 -52.69 -22.75
CA GLY A 14 15.25 -51.23 -22.71
C GLY A 14 14.02 -50.94 -21.89
N VAL A 15 14.23 -50.49 -20.65
CA VAL A 15 13.16 -49.90 -19.86
C VAL A 15 12.95 -48.51 -20.41
N ARG A 16 11.99 -48.35 -21.32
CA ARG A 16 11.44 -47.02 -21.68
C ARG A 16 10.64 -46.49 -20.53
N ARG A 17 11.29 -45.72 -19.67
CA ARG A 17 10.64 -44.91 -18.63
C ARG A 17 9.82 -43.82 -19.37
N ARG A 18 8.49 -43.99 -19.47
CA ARG A 18 7.59 -42.92 -19.87
C ARG A 18 7.75 -41.80 -18.83
N MET A 19 8.55 -40.78 -19.14
CA MET A 19 8.48 -39.51 -18.44
C MET A 19 7.09 -38.94 -18.75
N ARG A 20 6.16 -39.04 -17.82
CA ARG A 20 4.97 -38.22 -17.83
C ARG A 20 5.47 -36.78 -17.73
N SER A 21 5.25 -35.98 -18.76
CA SER A 21 5.43 -34.54 -18.70
C SER A 21 4.44 -34.04 -17.64
N TRP A 22 4.94 -33.74 -16.45
CA TRP A 22 4.15 -33.11 -15.43
C TRP A 22 4.04 -31.64 -15.77
N SER A 23 2.98 -31.25 -16.48
CA SER A 23 2.61 -29.85 -16.61
C SER A 23 1.93 -29.47 -15.29
N ALA A 24 2.59 -28.66 -14.49
CA ALA A 24 1.94 -28.03 -13.33
C ALA A 24 0.73 -27.25 -13.85
N PRO A 25 -0.43 -27.28 -13.16
CA PRO A 25 -1.54 -26.42 -13.52
C PRO A 25 -1.06 -24.95 -13.50
N PRO A 26 -1.57 -24.09 -14.41
CA PRO A 26 -1.22 -22.69 -14.39
C PRO A 26 -1.55 -22.12 -13.02
N VAL A 27 -0.56 -21.45 -12.41
CA VAL A 27 -0.72 -20.77 -11.12
C VAL A 27 -1.67 -19.60 -11.39
N PRO A 28 -2.83 -19.51 -10.70
CA PRO A 28 -3.71 -18.35 -10.84
C PRO A 28 -2.93 -17.06 -10.59
N GLU A 29 -3.25 -15.98 -11.29
CA GLU A 29 -2.52 -14.71 -11.19
C GLU A 29 -2.51 -14.16 -9.75
N SER A 30 -3.62 -14.33 -9.01
CA SER A 30 -3.74 -14.05 -7.58
C SER A 30 -2.83 -14.91 -6.68
N ALA A 31 -2.40 -16.08 -7.14
CA ALA A 31 -1.51 -16.97 -6.38
C ALA A 31 -0.01 -16.65 -6.61
N ARG A 32 0.31 -15.67 -7.44
CA ARG A 32 1.69 -15.23 -7.67
C ARG A 32 2.22 -14.34 -6.55
N ARG A 33 1.35 -13.71 -5.76
CA ARG A 33 1.71 -12.85 -4.63
C ARG A 33 1.55 -13.58 -3.30
N LEU A 34 2.50 -13.40 -2.38
CA LEU A 34 2.41 -13.89 -1.00
C LEU A 34 1.35 -13.15 -0.20
N VAL A 35 1.04 -11.92 -0.62
CA VAL A 35 -0.01 -11.06 -0.09
C VAL A 35 -0.89 -10.64 -1.28
N PRO A 36 -1.90 -11.43 -1.64
CA PRO A 36 -2.68 -11.19 -2.86
C PRO A 36 -3.59 -9.95 -2.77
N ASP A 37 -4.09 -9.62 -1.58
CA ASP A 37 -5.11 -8.60 -1.34
C ASP A 37 -4.70 -7.56 -0.26
N PRO A 38 -3.55 -6.86 -0.43
CA PRO A 38 -3.15 -5.81 0.50
C PRO A 38 -4.16 -4.67 0.49
N VAL A 39 -4.16 -3.86 1.55
CA VAL A 39 -4.93 -2.63 1.61
C VAL A 39 -3.99 -1.45 1.39
N PHE A 40 -4.27 -0.61 0.40
CA PHE A 40 -3.55 0.64 0.17
C PHE A 40 -4.38 1.83 0.61
N VAL A 41 -3.84 2.67 1.50
CA VAL A 41 -4.43 3.96 1.85
C VAL A 41 -3.84 5.01 0.93
N LEU A 42 -4.63 5.49 -0.02
CA LEU A 42 -4.26 6.58 -0.92
C LEU A 42 -4.71 7.91 -0.31
N SER A 43 -3.78 8.81 -0.12
CA SER A 43 -3.99 10.04 0.60
C SER A 43 -2.95 11.10 0.24
N SER A 44 -3.26 12.36 0.49
CA SER A 44 -2.25 13.42 0.50
C SER A 44 -1.43 13.39 1.80
N VAL A 45 -0.28 14.04 1.77
CA VAL A 45 0.39 14.47 3.01
C VAL A 45 -0.55 15.36 3.83
N ARG A 46 -0.44 15.33 5.15
CA ARG A 46 -1.26 16.11 6.09
C ARG A 46 -2.78 15.86 6.04
N SER A 47 -3.21 14.78 5.42
CA SER A 47 -4.61 14.36 5.39
C SER A 47 -5.11 13.67 6.67
N GLY A 48 -4.26 13.50 7.68
CA GLY A 48 -4.59 12.69 8.87
C GLY A 48 -4.31 11.20 8.69
N SER A 49 -3.57 10.85 7.66
CA SER A 49 -3.24 9.44 7.31
C SER A 49 -2.47 8.70 8.41
N THR A 50 -1.68 9.41 9.23
CA THR A 50 -1.02 8.79 10.39
C THR A 50 -2.04 8.44 11.48
N LEU A 51 -3.07 9.26 11.73
CA LEU A 51 -4.15 8.91 12.64
C LEU A 51 -4.86 7.64 12.16
N LEU A 52 -5.31 7.62 10.90
CA LEU A 52 -5.95 6.43 10.34
C LEU A 52 -5.05 5.19 10.47
N ARG A 53 -3.76 5.31 10.18
CA ARG A 53 -2.79 4.22 10.32
C ARG A 53 -2.72 3.66 11.75
N VAL A 54 -2.62 4.53 12.76
CA VAL A 54 -2.50 4.05 14.16
C VAL A 54 -3.79 3.42 14.66
N LEU A 55 -4.96 3.93 14.24
CA LEU A 55 -6.26 3.30 14.53
C LEU A 55 -6.31 1.89 13.91
N LEU A 56 -5.97 1.75 12.64
CA LEU A 56 -5.93 0.45 11.95
C LEU A 56 -4.91 -0.49 12.59
N ASN A 57 -3.70 -0.01 12.90
CA ASN A 57 -2.66 -0.85 13.51
C ASN A 57 -3.00 -1.30 14.94
N SER A 58 -3.90 -0.61 15.64
CA SER A 58 -4.41 -1.01 16.96
C SER A 58 -5.34 -2.23 16.88
N HIS A 59 -5.84 -2.56 15.68
CA HIS A 59 -6.66 -3.75 15.48
C HIS A 59 -5.81 -5.03 15.57
N PRO A 60 -6.29 -6.12 16.25
CA PRO A 60 -5.50 -7.33 16.44
C PRO A 60 -5.19 -8.09 15.16
N GLN A 61 -5.96 -7.89 14.09
CA GLN A 61 -5.77 -8.59 12.82
C GLN A 61 -5.17 -7.71 11.71
N ILE A 62 -5.02 -6.40 11.92
CA ILE A 62 -4.52 -5.47 10.90
C ILE A 62 -3.12 -5.00 11.26
N ARG A 63 -2.15 -5.24 10.39
CA ARG A 63 -0.82 -4.66 10.43
C ARG A 63 -0.78 -3.43 9.54
N ALA A 64 -0.63 -2.25 10.12
CA ALA A 64 -0.37 -1.00 9.43
C ALA A 64 0.96 -0.43 9.95
N PRO A 65 2.10 -0.80 9.35
CA PRO A 65 3.41 -0.32 9.76
C PRO A 65 3.55 1.19 9.49
N HIS A 66 4.70 1.77 9.83
CA HIS A 66 5.04 3.10 9.33
C HIS A 66 5.03 3.14 7.79
N GLU A 67 5.19 4.31 7.20
CA GLU A 67 5.27 4.46 5.74
C GLU A 67 6.38 3.59 5.18
N MET A 68 6.03 2.61 4.35
CA MET A 68 7.00 1.63 3.82
C MET A 68 7.79 2.16 2.64
N HIS A 69 7.30 3.20 1.96
CA HIS A 69 7.93 3.83 0.79
C HIS A 69 8.37 2.83 -0.29
N LEU A 70 7.63 1.72 -0.46
CA LEU A 70 7.98 0.64 -1.39
C LEU A 70 8.23 1.16 -2.81
N ARG A 71 7.42 2.13 -3.25
CA ARG A 71 7.54 2.75 -4.58
C ARG A 71 8.92 3.35 -4.91
N THR A 72 9.75 3.60 -3.89
CA THR A 72 11.11 4.14 -4.05
C THR A 72 12.19 3.05 -4.09
N LEU A 73 11.80 1.81 -3.86
CA LEU A 73 12.68 0.65 -4.02
C LEU A 73 12.65 0.24 -5.48
N SER A 74 13.81 0.25 -6.12
CA SER A 74 13.98 -0.12 -7.52
C SER A 74 15.01 -1.21 -7.67
N ILE A 75 14.85 -2.01 -8.72
CA ILE A 75 15.80 -3.05 -9.13
C ILE A 75 16.35 -2.69 -10.50
N GLY A 76 17.67 -2.82 -10.69
CA GLY A 76 18.31 -2.59 -11.98
C GLY A 76 19.05 -3.84 -12.46
N LEU A 77 18.76 -4.29 -13.67
CA LEU A 77 19.46 -5.37 -14.36
C LEU A 77 20.67 -4.81 -15.11
N THR A 78 21.80 -4.71 -14.44
CA THR A 78 22.98 -3.95 -14.91
C THR A 78 23.84 -4.66 -15.97
N LYS A 79 23.60 -5.95 -16.25
CA LYS A 79 24.40 -6.74 -17.18
C LYS A 79 23.52 -7.42 -18.24
N PRO A 80 23.95 -7.46 -19.55
CA PRO A 80 23.14 -8.06 -20.61
C PRO A 80 22.78 -9.54 -20.36
N TYR A 81 23.68 -10.30 -19.75
CA TYR A 81 23.40 -11.72 -19.45
C TYR A 81 22.37 -11.86 -18.31
N THR A 82 22.32 -10.91 -17.35
CA THR A 82 21.31 -10.89 -16.29
C THR A 82 19.94 -10.58 -16.89
N VAL A 83 19.85 -9.61 -17.82
CA VAL A 83 18.59 -9.32 -18.53
C VAL A 83 18.08 -10.57 -19.25
N LYS A 84 18.96 -11.24 -20.03
CA LYS A 84 18.60 -12.48 -20.73
C LYS A 84 18.17 -13.61 -19.80
N ALA A 85 18.85 -13.75 -18.65
CA ALA A 85 18.51 -14.78 -17.67
C ALA A 85 17.13 -14.52 -17.06
N MET A 86 16.80 -13.27 -16.69
CA MET A 86 15.48 -12.92 -16.14
C MET A 86 14.39 -13.08 -17.19
N GLN A 87 14.63 -12.69 -18.43
CA GLN A 87 13.68 -12.91 -19.54
C GLN A 87 13.33 -14.39 -19.75
N GLN A 88 14.30 -15.32 -19.56
CA GLN A 88 14.03 -16.77 -19.63
C GLN A 88 13.14 -17.28 -18.45
N LEU A 89 12.99 -16.48 -17.41
CA LEU A 89 12.13 -16.75 -16.25
C LEU A 89 10.82 -15.96 -16.29
N ASP A 90 10.53 -15.28 -17.42
CA ASP A 90 9.40 -14.36 -17.59
C ASP A 90 9.40 -13.23 -16.54
N LEU A 91 10.59 -12.74 -16.18
CA LEU A 91 10.79 -11.66 -15.22
C LEU A 91 11.44 -10.44 -15.89
N ASP A 92 10.92 -9.28 -15.61
CA ASP A 92 11.53 -7.99 -15.89
C ASP A 92 11.84 -7.22 -14.60
N GLU A 93 12.39 -6.03 -14.70
CA GLU A 93 12.71 -5.20 -13.53
C GLU A 93 11.46 -4.86 -12.71
N ARG A 94 10.32 -4.62 -13.36
CA ARG A 94 9.05 -4.29 -12.71
C ARG A 94 8.50 -5.48 -11.91
N GLU A 95 8.47 -6.67 -12.50
CA GLU A 95 8.01 -7.87 -11.78
C GLU A 95 8.95 -8.20 -10.61
N LEU A 96 10.25 -8.03 -10.76
CA LEU A 96 11.22 -8.20 -9.67
C LEU A 96 10.98 -7.20 -8.53
N GLU A 97 10.61 -5.95 -8.84
CA GLU A 97 10.24 -4.97 -7.83
C GLU A 97 8.95 -5.37 -7.11
N TYR A 98 7.95 -5.86 -7.83
CA TYR A 98 6.73 -6.38 -7.20
C TYR A 98 7.00 -7.58 -6.29
N LEU A 99 7.86 -8.51 -6.69
CA LEU A 99 8.29 -9.61 -5.84
C LEU A 99 8.99 -9.12 -4.56
N LEU A 100 9.83 -8.09 -4.67
CA LEU A 100 10.49 -7.47 -3.52
C LEU A 100 9.46 -6.81 -2.58
N TRP A 101 8.54 -6.02 -3.12
CA TRP A 101 7.52 -5.32 -2.33
C TRP A 101 6.58 -6.31 -1.63
N ASP A 102 6.13 -7.34 -2.34
CA ASP A 102 5.32 -8.42 -1.81
C ASP A 102 6.03 -9.14 -0.66
N ARG A 103 7.30 -9.46 -0.84
CA ARG A 103 8.10 -10.10 0.21
C ARG A 103 8.25 -9.23 1.46
N ILE A 104 8.39 -7.91 1.31
CA ILE A 104 8.47 -6.98 2.44
C ILE A 104 7.12 -6.96 3.18
N MET A 105 6.00 -6.82 2.49
CA MET A 105 4.66 -6.85 3.08
C MET A 105 4.39 -8.18 3.80
N HIS A 106 4.68 -9.28 3.16
CA HIS A 106 4.53 -10.62 3.75
C HIS A 106 5.40 -10.80 5.01
N ARG A 107 6.65 -10.32 4.99
CA ARG A 107 7.53 -10.35 6.16
C ARG A 107 6.92 -9.57 7.35
N GLU A 108 6.33 -8.41 7.11
CA GLU A 108 5.65 -7.63 8.15
C GLU A 108 4.42 -8.36 8.71
N LEU A 109 3.65 -9.06 7.89
CA LEU A 109 2.56 -9.92 8.35
C LEU A 109 3.08 -11.05 9.25
N LEU A 110 4.09 -11.79 8.80
CA LEU A 110 4.66 -12.88 9.58
C LEU A 110 5.19 -12.41 10.94
N ARG A 111 5.89 -11.27 10.97
CA ARG A 111 6.44 -10.71 12.22
C ARG A 111 5.38 -10.25 13.19
N SER A 112 4.28 -9.72 12.67
CA SER A 112 3.19 -9.22 13.50
C SER A 112 2.20 -10.29 13.95
N GLY A 113 2.18 -11.46 13.29
CA GLY A 113 1.16 -12.50 13.49
C GLY A 113 -0.25 -12.05 13.06
N LYS A 114 -0.36 -10.94 12.32
CA LYS A 114 -1.62 -10.38 11.83
C LYS A 114 -1.92 -10.86 10.42
N ARG A 115 -3.17 -10.70 9.95
CA ARG A 115 -3.61 -11.30 8.67
C ARG A 115 -3.81 -10.29 7.54
N VAL A 116 -4.00 -9.02 7.84
CA VAL A 116 -4.22 -7.94 6.85
C VAL A 116 -3.07 -6.97 6.94
N ILE A 117 -2.43 -6.68 5.81
CA ILE A 117 -1.43 -5.60 5.70
C ILE A 117 -2.07 -4.36 5.11
N VAL A 118 -1.75 -3.21 5.69
CA VAL A 118 -2.15 -1.89 5.18
C VAL A 118 -0.90 -1.08 4.92
N ASP A 119 -0.67 -0.69 3.67
CA ASP A 119 0.36 0.31 3.35
C ASP A 119 -0.27 1.69 3.27
N LYS A 120 0.18 2.57 4.14
CA LYS A 120 -0.15 3.99 4.16
C LYS A 120 1.11 4.80 3.89
N THR A 121 1.38 5.06 2.63
CA THR A 121 2.43 5.95 2.14
C THR A 121 1.79 6.99 1.23
N PRO A 122 1.78 8.30 1.58
CA PRO A 122 1.10 9.31 0.77
C PRO A 122 1.54 9.32 -0.69
N GLY A 123 2.83 9.09 -0.95
CA GLY A 123 3.37 9.01 -2.30
C GLY A 123 2.77 7.90 -3.19
N ASN A 124 2.06 6.94 -2.61
CA ASN A 124 1.36 5.89 -3.35
C ASN A 124 0.25 6.45 -4.25
N ALA A 125 -0.31 7.62 -3.92
CA ALA A 125 -1.29 8.29 -4.75
C ALA A 125 -0.77 8.65 -6.15
N GLY A 126 0.53 8.87 -6.31
CA GLY A 126 1.15 9.17 -7.61
C GLY A 126 1.59 7.93 -8.42
N VAL A 127 1.34 6.73 -7.91
CA VAL A 127 1.71 5.45 -8.56
C VAL A 127 0.61 4.40 -8.42
N TRP A 128 -0.62 4.84 -8.29
CA TRP A 128 -1.76 3.96 -8.02
C TRP A 128 -1.99 2.91 -9.13
N GLU A 129 -1.74 3.26 -10.41
CA GLU A 129 -1.85 2.32 -11.52
C GLU A 129 -0.87 1.17 -11.35
N ARG A 130 0.36 1.50 -10.92
CA ARG A 130 1.40 0.51 -10.67
C ARG A 130 1.07 -0.41 -9.50
N LEU A 131 0.42 0.12 -8.46
CA LEU A 131 -0.07 -0.69 -7.35
C LEU A 131 -1.18 -1.64 -7.81
N HIS A 132 -2.09 -1.15 -8.65
CA HIS A 132 -3.17 -1.97 -9.20
C HIS A 132 -2.64 -3.05 -10.16
N GLU A 133 -1.66 -2.72 -10.99
CA GLU A 133 -0.97 -3.69 -11.85
C GLU A 133 -0.32 -4.82 -11.02
N GLY A 134 0.39 -4.48 -9.96
CA GLY A 134 1.05 -5.45 -9.10
C GLY A 134 0.09 -6.26 -8.21
N TRP A 135 -1.05 -5.68 -7.84
CA TRP A 135 -2.07 -6.28 -6.96
C TRP A 135 -3.47 -5.95 -7.47
N PRO A 136 -3.99 -6.66 -8.49
CA PRO A 136 -5.33 -6.41 -9.02
C PRO A 136 -6.45 -6.60 -7.99
N ASP A 137 -6.24 -7.47 -7.00
CA ASP A 137 -7.21 -7.76 -5.93
C ASP A 137 -7.01 -6.88 -4.68
N ALA A 138 -6.13 -5.88 -4.74
CA ALA A 138 -5.91 -4.95 -3.63
C ALA A 138 -7.18 -4.17 -3.29
N ARG A 139 -7.34 -3.83 -2.02
CA ARG A 139 -8.41 -2.96 -1.53
C ARG A 139 -7.87 -1.55 -1.31
N TYR A 140 -8.63 -0.54 -1.72
CA TYR A 140 -8.21 0.86 -1.65
C TYR A 140 -9.06 1.63 -0.66
N ILE A 141 -8.40 2.39 0.23
CA ILE A 141 -9.04 3.38 1.11
C ILE A 141 -8.58 4.76 0.64
N PHE A 142 -9.51 5.58 0.20
CA PHE A 142 -9.26 6.97 -0.21
C PHE A 142 -9.49 7.88 0.99
N LEU A 143 -8.42 8.39 1.57
CA LEU A 143 -8.51 9.31 2.70
C LEU A 143 -8.47 10.75 2.20
N LEU A 144 -9.59 11.41 2.28
CA LEU A 144 -9.80 12.79 1.87
C LEU A 144 -9.71 13.75 3.08
N ARG A 145 -9.26 14.94 2.83
CA ARG A 145 -9.30 16.08 3.76
C ARG A 145 -9.42 17.35 2.95
N HIS A 146 -10.02 18.38 3.53
CA HIS A 146 -10.13 19.69 2.88
C HIS A 146 -8.77 20.17 2.34
N PRO A 147 -8.61 20.41 1.01
CA PRO A 147 -7.30 20.69 0.41
C PRO A 147 -6.61 21.91 1.00
N ALA A 148 -7.34 23.03 1.24
CA ALA A 148 -6.75 24.21 1.87
C ALA A 148 -6.30 23.95 3.32
N SER A 149 -6.98 23.05 4.07
CA SER A 149 -6.51 22.64 5.40
C SER A 149 -5.19 21.90 5.36
N MET A 150 -4.92 21.13 4.29
CA MET A 150 -3.63 20.46 4.11
C MET A 150 -2.52 21.47 3.81
N VAL A 151 -2.77 22.44 2.93
CA VAL A 151 -1.84 23.56 2.65
C VAL A 151 -1.51 24.31 3.94
N SER A 152 -2.53 24.77 4.67
CA SER A 152 -2.34 25.48 5.94
C SER A 152 -1.55 24.64 6.95
N SER A 153 -1.80 23.33 7.01
CA SER A 153 -1.05 22.43 7.90
C SER A 153 0.42 22.30 7.51
N LEU A 154 0.75 22.32 6.22
CA LEU A 154 2.15 22.28 5.75
C LEU A 154 2.88 23.58 6.06
N ILE A 155 2.27 24.72 5.80
CA ILE A 155 2.84 26.06 6.11
C ILE A 155 3.05 26.21 7.61
N ASN A 156 2.05 25.87 8.44
CA ASN A 156 2.17 25.97 9.90
C ASN A 156 3.30 25.10 10.49
N ASN A 157 3.60 23.95 9.87
CA ASN A 157 4.69 23.09 10.33
C ASN A 157 6.08 23.52 9.81
N ARG A 158 6.12 24.32 8.74
CA ARG A 158 7.33 24.85 8.11
C ARG A 158 7.01 26.24 7.54
N PRO A 159 7.08 27.29 8.36
CA PRO A 159 6.70 28.66 7.96
C PRO A 159 7.57 29.26 6.85
N ASP A 160 8.75 28.71 6.60
CA ASP A 160 9.67 29.06 5.53
C ASP A 160 9.31 28.51 4.15
N ARG A 161 8.24 27.70 4.06
CA ARG A 161 7.79 27.12 2.80
C ARG A 161 7.14 28.17 1.91
N ASP A 162 7.47 28.11 0.63
CA ASP A 162 6.77 28.87 -0.41
C ASP A 162 5.33 28.36 -0.55
N LEU A 163 4.37 29.28 -0.57
CA LEU A 163 2.94 28.95 -0.64
C LEU A 163 2.59 28.25 -1.96
N ASP A 164 3.06 28.80 -3.10
CA ASP A 164 2.73 28.25 -4.41
C ASP A 164 3.34 26.87 -4.61
N ALA A 165 4.56 26.65 -4.14
CA ALA A 165 5.18 25.33 -4.14
C ALA A 165 4.40 24.35 -3.27
N THR A 166 3.88 24.81 -2.11
CA THR A 166 3.07 23.98 -1.22
C THR A 166 1.71 23.63 -1.85
N VAL A 167 1.08 24.59 -2.52
CA VAL A 167 -0.17 24.35 -3.27
C VAL A 167 0.06 23.34 -4.40
N ARG A 168 1.14 23.48 -5.18
CA ARG A 168 1.50 22.52 -6.23
C ARG A 168 1.76 21.12 -5.68
N GLU A 169 2.45 21.02 -4.55
CA GLU A 169 2.69 19.72 -3.88
C GLU A 169 1.37 19.06 -3.47
N VAL A 170 0.50 19.76 -2.77
CA VAL A 170 -0.82 19.25 -2.36
C VAL A 170 -1.65 18.87 -3.57
N ARG A 171 -1.65 19.71 -4.62
CA ARG A 171 -2.37 19.46 -5.88
C ARG A 171 -1.96 18.12 -6.49
N GLY A 172 -0.66 17.86 -6.63
CA GLY A 172 -0.19 16.57 -7.18
C GLY A 172 -0.71 15.36 -6.42
N TYR A 173 -0.76 15.44 -5.08
CA TYR A 173 -1.32 14.36 -4.27
C TYR A 173 -2.84 14.19 -4.47
N VAL A 174 -3.61 15.29 -4.41
CA VAL A 174 -5.07 15.22 -4.47
C VAL A 174 -5.57 14.80 -5.85
N GLU A 175 -4.89 15.24 -6.91
CA GLU A 175 -5.16 14.79 -8.28
C GLU A 175 -4.92 13.28 -8.43
N GLY A 176 -3.81 12.77 -7.88
CA GLY A 176 -3.53 11.33 -7.87
C GLY A 176 -4.57 10.52 -7.09
N VAL A 177 -5.01 11.01 -5.92
CA VAL A 177 -6.08 10.37 -5.14
C VAL A 177 -7.40 10.38 -5.90
N GLU A 178 -7.76 11.51 -6.54
CA GLU A 178 -9.02 11.63 -7.30
C GLU A 178 -9.01 10.75 -8.55
N ALA A 179 -7.90 10.71 -9.29
CA ALA A 179 -7.73 9.81 -10.43
C ALA A 179 -7.91 8.35 -10.03
N ALA A 180 -7.27 7.93 -8.93
CA ALA A 180 -7.44 6.58 -8.41
C ALA A 180 -8.87 6.30 -7.97
N ARG A 181 -9.53 7.24 -7.28
CA ARG A 181 -10.91 7.12 -6.80
C ARG A 181 -11.93 7.03 -7.94
N GLY A 182 -11.65 7.71 -9.05
CA GLY A 182 -12.48 7.61 -10.27
C GLY A 182 -12.28 6.30 -11.05
N ALA A 183 -11.14 5.64 -10.91
CA ALA A 183 -10.77 4.46 -11.68
C ALA A 183 -10.93 3.12 -10.92
N LEU A 184 -10.83 3.13 -9.59
CA LEU A 184 -10.77 1.91 -8.79
C LEU A 184 -11.93 1.82 -7.79
N PRO A 185 -12.45 0.63 -7.55
CA PRO A 185 -13.37 0.41 -6.43
C PRO A 185 -12.61 0.62 -5.11
N GLY A 186 -13.25 1.27 -4.15
CA GLY A 186 -12.62 1.50 -2.85
C GLY A 186 -13.55 2.16 -1.85
N PHE A 187 -13.06 2.36 -0.65
CA PHE A 187 -13.79 2.98 0.44
C PHE A 187 -13.27 4.40 0.71
N THR A 188 -14.15 5.39 0.61
CA THR A 188 -13.79 6.80 0.86
C THR A 188 -14.01 7.15 2.33
N VAL A 189 -12.98 7.76 2.94
CA VAL A 189 -12.98 8.26 4.31
C VAL A 189 -12.67 9.75 4.27
N ARG A 190 -13.46 10.57 4.95
CA ARG A 190 -13.14 11.98 5.21
C ARG A 190 -12.47 12.11 6.57
N TYR A 191 -11.36 12.84 6.64
CA TYR A 191 -10.65 13.07 7.90
C TYR A 191 -11.55 13.73 8.96
N GLU A 192 -12.36 14.66 8.54
CA GLU A 192 -13.30 15.38 9.42
C GLU A 192 -14.29 14.38 10.06
N GLU A 193 -14.87 13.49 9.27
CA GLU A 193 -15.79 12.45 9.76
C GLU A 193 -15.07 11.43 10.66
N LEU A 194 -13.83 11.04 10.28
CA LEU A 194 -13.02 10.14 11.09
C LEU A 194 -12.76 10.71 12.50
N THR A 195 -12.57 12.02 12.61
CA THR A 195 -12.31 12.67 13.90
C THR A 195 -13.56 12.99 14.68
N GLU A 196 -14.69 13.17 14.01
CA GLU A 196 -15.99 13.45 14.64
C GLU A 196 -16.71 12.16 15.10
N ARG A 197 -16.68 11.13 14.26
CA ARG A 197 -17.38 9.85 14.45
C ARG A 197 -16.42 8.66 14.29
N PRO A 198 -15.31 8.60 15.08
CA PRO A 198 -14.24 7.62 14.85
C PRO A 198 -14.71 6.16 14.99
N GLU A 199 -15.66 5.90 15.90
CA GLU A 199 -16.22 4.55 16.08
C GLU A 199 -16.93 4.09 14.79
N GLN A 200 -17.87 4.87 14.29
CA GLN A 200 -18.63 4.51 13.08
C GLN A 200 -17.70 4.33 11.88
N ILE A 201 -16.82 5.28 11.63
CA ILE A 201 -15.90 5.21 10.48
C ILE A 201 -14.97 4.00 10.58
N THR A 202 -14.47 3.67 11.78
CA THR A 202 -13.62 2.47 11.93
C THR A 202 -14.41 1.17 11.81
N GLN A 203 -15.70 1.14 12.19
CA GLN A 203 -16.60 0.01 11.93
C GLN A 203 -16.79 -0.21 10.44
N ASP A 204 -17.07 0.84 9.68
CA ASP A 204 -17.27 0.78 8.23
C ASP A 204 -15.98 0.32 7.51
N ILE A 205 -14.82 0.84 7.94
CA ILE A 205 -13.52 0.38 7.41
C ILE A 205 -13.30 -1.12 7.71
N CYS A 206 -13.59 -1.58 8.94
CA CYS A 206 -13.43 -2.99 9.29
C CYS A 206 -14.35 -3.89 8.43
N ALA A 207 -15.59 -3.47 8.19
CA ALA A 207 -16.51 -4.17 7.30
C ALA A 207 -15.95 -4.24 5.86
N PHE A 208 -15.44 -3.13 5.34
CA PHE A 208 -14.81 -3.07 4.02
C PHE A 208 -13.57 -3.98 3.92
N VAL A 209 -12.73 -3.98 4.94
CA VAL A 209 -11.49 -4.78 5.01
C VAL A 209 -11.77 -6.27 5.30
N GLY A 210 -12.98 -6.60 5.79
CA GLY A 210 -13.38 -7.97 6.07
C GLY A 210 -12.84 -8.50 7.40
N VAL A 211 -12.81 -7.64 8.44
CA VAL A 211 -12.45 -8.01 9.82
C VAL A 211 -13.54 -7.55 10.80
N PRO A 212 -13.78 -8.28 11.90
CA PRO A 212 -14.71 -7.81 12.93
C PRO A 212 -14.13 -6.58 13.63
N TRP A 213 -14.97 -5.57 13.85
CA TRP A 213 -14.54 -4.37 14.56
C TRP A 213 -14.23 -4.62 16.05
N THR A 214 -13.36 -3.79 16.61
CA THR A 214 -13.04 -3.79 18.05
C THR A 214 -12.79 -2.37 18.55
N ALA A 215 -13.37 -2.03 19.72
CA ALA A 215 -13.18 -0.75 20.37
C ALA A 215 -11.71 -0.43 20.73
N ARG A 216 -10.84 -1.46 20.75
CA ARG A 216 -9.40 -1.30 20.97
C ARG A 216 -8.76 -0.35 19.94
N MET A 217 -9.34 -0.24 18.74
CA MET A 217 -8.85 0.66 17.69
C MET A 217 -8.88 2.12 18.13
N LEU A 218 -9.84 2.52 18.96
CA LEU A 218 -10.02 3.91 19.41
C LEU A 218 -9.03 4.33 20.49
N ASP A 219 -8.44 3.38 21.22
CA ASP A 219 -7.39 3.63 22.23
C ASP A 219 -6.03 3.24 21.65
N TYR A 220 -5.62 3.97 20.62
CA TYR A 220 -4.37 3.66 19.90
C TYR A 220 -3.11 3.87 20.74
N ARG A 221 -3.20 4.56 21.88
CA ARG A 221 -2.09 4.71 22.83
C ARG A 221 -1.55 3.35 23.32
N LYS A 222 -2.41 2.34 23.41
CA LYS A 222 -2.06 0.99 23.88
C LYS A 222 -1.47 0.10 22.79
N GLY A 223 -1.43 0.57 21.53
CA GLY A 223 -0.90 -0.17 20.40
C GLY A 223 0.61 -0.02 20.26
N ASP A 224 1.28 -1.06 19.79
CA ASP A 224 2.66 -0.96 19.33
C ASP A 224 2.67 -0.42 17.89
N HIS A 225 2.97 0.86 17.73
CA HIS A 225 3.02 1.55 16.44
C HIS A 225 4.45 1.74 15.93
N GLY A 226 5.44 1.24 16.66
CA GLY A 226 6.84 1.59 16.46
C GLY A 226 7.13 3.05 16.82
N PRO A 227 8.39 3.48 16.69
CA PRO A 227 8.78 4.86 16.98
C PRO A 227 8.15 5.83 15.98
N PHE A 228 7.71 7.00 16.49
CA PHE A 228 7.34 8.14 15.64
C PHE A 228 8.61 8.90 15.28
N VAL A 229 9.17 8.63 14.11
CA VAL A 229 10.41 9.25 13.65
C VAL A 229 10.15 10.34 12.61
N PRO A 230 10.97 11.39 12.54
CA PRO A 230 10.88 12.41 11.50
C PRO A 230 10.90 11.80 10.10
N PHE A 231 10.12 12.40 9.19
CA PHE A 231 10.01 12.03 7.76
C PHE A 231 9.32 10.70 7.45
N ILE A 232 8.86 9.95 8.47
CA ILE A 232 8.11 8.70 8.29
C ILE A 232 6.74 8.84 8.98
N GLY A 233 5.86 9.64 8.39
CA GLY A 233 4.55 9.96 8.94
C GLY A 233 4.55 11.17 9.86
N ASP A 234 3.49 11.31 10.69
CA ASP A 234 3.37 12.39 11.67
C ASP A 234 4.07 12.00 12.97
N TRP A 235 4.92 12.89 13.48
CA TRP A 235 5.64 12.73 14.74
C TRP A 235 5.30 13.84 15.76
N SER A 236 4.22 14.60 15.51
CA SER A 236 3.76 15.68 16.38
C SER A 236 3.31 15.15 17.75
N ASP A 237 3.26 16.04 18.74
CA ASP A 237 2.77 15.68 20.08
C ASP A 237 1.28 15.32 20.06
N ASN A 238 0.52 15.84 19.10
CA ASN A 238 -0.88 15.48 18.92
C ASN A 238 -1.07 13.99 18.67
N ILE A 239 -0.29 13.41 17.74
CA ILE A 239 -0.40 11.97 17.47
C ILE A 239 0.15 11.12 18.63
N LYS A 240 1.21 11.59 19.28
CA LYS A 240 1.81 10.93 20.45
C LYS A 240 0.90 10.96 21.68
N SER A 241 -0.04 11.89 21.75
CA SER A 241 -0.98 12.02 22.89
C SER A 241 -1.86 10.78 23.08
N GLY A 242 -2.03 9.96 22.03
CA GLY A 242 -2.91 8.80 22.04
C GLY A 242 -4.39 9.15 22.02
N LYS A 243 -4.74 10.40 21.74
CA LYS A 243 -6.12 10.90 21.70
C LYS A 243 -6.48 11.38 20.29
N ILE A 244 -7.66 11.02 19.83
CA ILE A 244 -8.22 11.56 18.59
C ILE A 244 -8.59 13.02 18.84
N GLN A 245 -7.95 13.93 18.11
CA GLN A 245 -8.24 15.36 18.16
C GLN A 245 -9.30 15.68 17.10
N HIS A 246 -10.28 16.49 17.46
CA HIS A 246 -11.26 16.99 16.48
C HIS A 246 -10.57 17.79 15.37
N ALA A 247 -11.13 17.69 14.18
CA ALA A 247 -10.68 18.52 13.07
C ALA A 247 -10.87 20.00 13.40
N ARG A 248 -9.96 20.84 12.90
CA ARG A 248 -10.16 22.28 12.97
C ARG A 248 -11.35 22.69 12.08
N PRO A 249 -11.98 23.84 12.34
CA PRO A 249 -13.01 24.38 11.43
C PRO A 249 -12.48 24.40 9.98
N LEU A 250 -13.37 24.14 9.04
CA LEU A 250 -13.02 24.18 7.63
C LEU A 250 -12.66 25.63 7.23
N PRO A 251 -11.69 25.82 6.34
CA PRO A 251 -11.42 27.11 5.71
C PRO A 251 -12.66 27.63 4.97
N SER A 252 -12.78 28.95 4.84
CA SER A 252 -13.81 29.55 4.02
C SER A 252 -13.58 29.25 2.54
N ALA A 253 -14.62 29.36 1.71
CA ALA A 253 -14.51 29.16 0.27
C ALA A 253 -13.48 30.11 -0.38
N GLU A 254 -13.33 31.31 0.18
CA GLU A 254 -12.38 32.34 -0.31
C GLU A 254 -10.92 31.95 -0.03
N ASP A 255 -10.67 31.20 1.02
CA ASP A 255 -9.33 30.74 1.41
C ASP A 255 -8.82 29.55 0.57
N VAL A 256 -9.68 28.99 -0.31
CA VAL A 256 -9.29 27.86 -1.14
C VAL A 256 -8.50 28.35 -2.36
N PRO A 257 -7.19 27.98 -2.48
CA PRO A 257 -6.42 28.31 -3.67
C PRO A 257 -7.12 27.86 -4.95
N GLU A 258 -7.10 28.71 -5.97
CA GLU A 258 -7.77 28.46 -7.26
C GLU A 258 -7.44 27.06 -7.82
N ALA A 259 -6.16 26.71 -7.78
CA ALA A 259 -5.66 25.42 -8.28
C ALA A 259 -6.21 24.19 -7.53
N LEU A 260 -6.89 24.37 -6.40
CA LEU A 260 -7.48 23.29 -5.59
C LEU A 260 -9.01 23.31 -5.54
N ARG A 261 -9.66 24.30 -6.17
CA ARG A 261 -11.13 24.44 -6.11
C ARG A 261 -11.85 23.29 -6.80
N GLU A 262 -11.38 22.85 -7.95
CA GLU A 262 -12.02 21.76 -8.70
C GLU A 262 -12.08 20.48 -7.86
N VAL A 263 -10.93 20.05 -7.32
CA VAL A 263 -10.86 18.84 -6.50
C VAL A 263 -11.61 19.02 -5.17
N SER A 264 -11.63 20.24 -4.61
CA SER A 264 -12.42 20.52 -3.38
C SER A 264 -13.91 20.27 -3.65
N ARG A 265 -14.45 20.75 -4.79
CA ARG A 265 -15.84 20.50 -5.20
C ARG A 265 -16.09 19.03 -5.45
N ALA A 266 -15.20 18.33 -6.18
CA ALA A 266 -15.31 16.89 -6.43
C ALA A 266 -15.36 16.08 -5.14
N TRP A 267 -14.69 16.57 -4.09
CA TRP A 267 -14.72 15.97 -2.76
C TRP A 267 -15.84 16.47 -1.87
N GLY A 268 -16.70 17.40 -2.38
CA GLY A 268 -17.85 17.96 -1.67
C GLY A 268 -17.48 18.90 -0.53
N TYR A 269 -16.33 19.58 -0.62
CA TYR A 269 -15.97 20.66 0.28
C TYR A 269 -16.42 22.01 -0.26
N PRO A 270 -16.77 22.98 0.62
CA PRO A 270 -17.09 24.35 0.20
C PRO A 270 -15.86 25.02 -0.41
N CYS A 271 -16.07 25.72 -1.56
CA CYS A 271 -15.01 26.48 -2.26
C CYS A 271 -15.59 27.48 -3.27
#